data_9c4175c2c42a60083069bd507c7a8ebf
#
_entry.id   9c4175c2c42a60083069bd507c7a8ebf
#
_cell.length_a   1.000
_cell.length_b   1.000
_cell.length_c   1.000
_cell.angle_alpha   90.00
_cell.angle_beta   90.00
_cell.angle_gamma   90.00
#
_symmetry.space_group_name_H-M   'P 1'
#
loop_
_entity.id
_entity.type
_entity.pdbx_description
1 polymer ?
#
loop_
_entity_poly.entity_id
_entity_poly.type
_entity_poly.pdbx_seq_one_letter_code
_entity_poly.pdbx_strand_id
1 'polypeptide(L)'
;MSLPKVLILCQPFNNNFGGGITLANLFSGWDKNKIAVVCTSHIFNNLNTEVCDTYYVLGEEEHKWSFPFNYMQRKVVSGEVKVSNEGGAENPVATKITLRSKIVNNYFYPFLEYIGLFHGISKITLSEKLCKWIDEYNPDVIYAQAGVRETLVFCLLAESYIKKPMIFHVMDDWPSTISQKGPFKKYWHNKIDGELRAVLDKSEVLLSISDAMAQEYKKRYGKVFKTFHNPIEIDFWKSHQRNNYELGKTPTILYAGRIGTGIQATLESMAQAIDIVNKDLVNPVHFILQTNDKPAWVDKYSCVQHKALVPYADLPKVFAEADFLFLPYDFSEESIRYIKYSMPTKAPEYMVSGTPIIMFAPAETALVIEAIEGNWAKVVTENSIPKLAEAIKQLVLSENERKQIALNAVRIAEEKFNSETVRNNFRKVIAGIVKQ
;
A
#
# COMPACT_ATOMS: atom_id res chain seq x y z
N MET A 1 25.50 12.72 10.46
CA MET A 1 25.77 12.64 9.01
C MET A 1 24.82 13.56 8.29
N SER A 2 25.28 14.38 7.35
CA SER A 2 24.38 15.14 6.49
C SER A 2 23.68 14.16 5.54
N LEU A 3 22.35 14.15 5.54
CA LEU A 3 21.57 13.35 4.61
C LEU A 3 21.64 13.94 3.20
N PRO A 4 21.67 13.10 2.13
CA PRO A 4 21.75 13.56 0.75
C PRO A 4 20.46 14.21 0.25
N LYS A 5 20.56 14.93 -0.87
CA LYS A 5 19.43 15.41 -1.64
C LYS A 5 18.84 14.26 -2.46
N VAL A 6 17.58 13.95 -2.24
CA VAL A 6 16.86 12.82 -2.87
C VAL A 6 15.85 13.34 -3.87
N LEU A 7 15.92 12.87 -5.11
CA LEU A 7 14.87 13.05 -6.09
C LEU A 7 14.01 11.79 -6.13
N ILE A 8 12.74 11.92 -5.77
CA ILE A 8 11.78 10.81 -5.75
C ILE A 8 11.03 10.79 -7.08
N LEU A 9 11.01 9.63 -7.73
CA LEU A 9 10.31 9.43 -8.99
C LEU A 9 9.05 8.60 -8.79
N CYS A 10 7.97 9.07 -9.40
CA CYS A 10 6.70 8.39 -9.63
C CYS A 10 5.80 8.16 -8.41
N GLN A 11 6.24 8.44 -7.18
CA GLN A 11 5.41 8.25 -5.99
C GLN A 11 5.42 9.52 -5.11
N PRO A 12 4.29 10.23 -4.96
CA PRO A 12 4.19 11.33 -4.01
C PRO A 12 4.02 10.83 -2.57
N PHE A 13 4.39 11.66 -1.62
CA PHE A 13 4.03 11.48 -0.22
C PHE A 13 2.55 11.79 -0.03
N ASN A 14 1.80 10.87 0.54
CA ASN A 14 0.38 11.08 0.82
C ASN A 14 -0.08 10.31 2.07
N ASN A 15 -1.28 10.65 2.56
CA ASN A 15 -1.85 10.05 3.76
C ASN A 15 -2.93 8.98 3.46
N ASN A 16 -3.19 8.68 2.17
CA ASN A 16 -4.36 7.87 1.77
C ASN A 16 -4.01 6.56 1.06
N PHE A 17 -2.85 6.47 0.42
CA PHE A 17 -2.44 5.30 -0.36
C PHE A 17 -1.24 4.61 0.29
N GLY A 18 -1.28 3.27 0.39
CA GLY A 18 -0.27 2.47 1.08
C GLY A 18 1.18 2.80 0.70
N GLY A 19 1.49 2.92 -0.59
CA GLY A 19 2.84 3.28 -1.07
C GLY A 19 3.28 4.67 -0.61
N GLY A 20 2.39 5.67 -0.68
CA GLY A 20 2.68 7.04 -0.24
C GLY A 20 2.75 7.18 1.27
N ILE A 21 1.93 6.43 2.03
CA ILE A 21 2.00 6.36 3.50
C ILE A 21 3.34 5.76 3.92
N THR A 22 3.72 4.62 3.35
CA THR A 22 5.00 3.97 3.65
C THR A 22 6.17 4.88 3.33
N LEU A 23 6.13 5.55 2.17
CA LEU A 23 7.15 6.52 1.77
C LEU A 23 7.24 7.68 2.77
N ALA A 24 6.10 8.27 3.17
CA ALA A 24 6.05 9.34 4.15
C ALA A 24 6.65 8.91 5.50
N ASN A 25 6.31 7.71 5.96
CA ASN A 25 6.83 7.18 7.21
C ASN A 25 8.34 6.87 7.16
N LEU A 26 8.87 6.37 6.04
CA LEU A 26 10.30 6.12 5.86
C LEU A 26 11.13 7.42 5.82
N PHE A 27 10.63 8.46 5.14
CA PHE A 27 11.30 9.75 5.02
C PHE A 27 10.98 10.73 6.14
N SER A 28 10.15 10.39 7.10
CA SER A 28 9.84 11.25 8.24
C SER A 28 11.11 11.73 8.95
N GLY A 29 11.19 13.04 9.23
CA GLY A 29 12.36 13.69 9.81
C GLY A 29 13.57 13.85 8.85
N TRP A 30 13.36 13.70 7.53
CA TRP A 30 14.30 14.17 6.51
C TRP A 30 14.16 15.68 6.31
N ASP A 31 15.24 16.39 6.00
CA ASP A 31 15.17 17.81 5.68
C ASP A 31 14.37 18.03 4.39
N LYS A 32 13.26 18.77 4.46
CA LYS A 32 12.38 19.06 3.31
C LYS A 32 13.12 19.66 2.11
N ASN A 33 14.12 20.50 2.36
CA ASN A 33 14.92 21.13 1.31
C ASN A 33 15.80 20.12 0.54
N LYS A 34 15.89 18.90 1.06
CA LYS A 34 16.65 17.79 0.47
C LYS A 34 15.77 16.71 -0.13
N ILE A 35 14.50 16.98 -0.29
CA ILE A 35 13.54 16.08 -0.92
C ILE A 35 12.78 16.83 -2.00
N ALA A 36 12.71 16.25 -3.19
CA ALA A 36 11.84 16.73 -4.25
C ALA A 36 11.20 15.52 -4.96
N VAL A 37 10.00 15.70 -5.50
CA VAL A 37 9.20 14.61 -6.10
C VAL A 37 8.81 14.96 -7.53
N VAL A 38 9.01 14.03 -8.45
CA VAL A 38 8.46 14.08 -9.80
C VAL A 38 7.35 13.03 -9.92
N CYS A 39 6.13 13.44 -10.17
CA CYS A 39 4.99 12.53 -10.28
C CYS A 39 3.96 12.97 -11.31
N THR A 40 3.09 12.05 -11.71
CA THR A 40 1.97 12.34 -12.60
C THR A 40 0.80 12.99 -11.85
N SER A 41 0.01 13.80 -12.55
CA SER A 41 -1.09 14.57 -11.95
C SER A 41 -2.20 13.73 -11.32
N HIS A 42 -2.43 12.50 -11.79
CA HIS A 42 -3.53 11.67 -11.29
C HIS A 42 -3.30 11.14 -9.87
N ILE A 43 -2.04 11.07 -9.41
CA ILE A 43 -1.68 10.68 -8.04
C ILE A 43 -1.34 11.89 -7.15
N PHE A 44 -1.44 13.12 -7.68
CA PHE A 44 -1.17 14.37 -6.99
C PHE A 44 -2.38 14.80 -6.17
N ASN A 45 -2.65 14.11 -5.05
CA ASN A 45 -3.76 14.40 -4.16
C ASN A 45 -3.42 14.00 -2.70
N ASN A 46 -4.09 14.64 -1.74
CA ASN A 46 -3.94 14.37 -0.30
C ASN A 46 -2.47 14.23 0.14
N LEU A 47 -1.66 15.18 -0.30
CA LEU A 47 -0.21 15.16 -0.09
C LEU A 47 0.15 15.34 1.38
N ASN A 48 1.20 14.64 1.81
CA ASN A 48 1.80 14.84 3.12
C ASN A 48 2.84 15.96 3.03
N THR A 49 2.41 17.16 3.41
CA THR A 49 3.22 18.38 3.36
C THR A 49 4.22 18.49 4.53
N GLU A 50 4.11 17.63 5.52
CA GLU A 50 5.10 17.60 6.63
C GLU A 50 6.44 17.04 6.17
N VAL A 51 6.42 16.12 5.18
CA VAL A 51 7.63 15.45 4.67
C VAL A 51 8.22 16.17 3.46
N CYS A 52 7.38 16.62 2.53
CA CYS A 52 7.82 17.26 1.28
C CYS A 52 6.84 18.34 0.83
N ASP A 53 7.36 19.46 0.32
CA ASP A 53 6.58 20.57 -0.25
C ASP A 53 6.96 20.88 -1.70
N THR A 54 8.02 20.27 -2.22
CA THR A 54 8.59 20.56 -3.54
C THR A 54 8.27 19.42 -4.52
N TYR A 55 7.38 19.70 -5.47
CA TYR A 55 6.90 18.75 -6.45
C TYR A 55 7.06 19.28 -7.87
N TYR A 56 7.35 18.39 -8.82
CA TYR A 56 7.18 18.64 -10.25
C TYR A 56 6.09 17.73 -10.78
N VAL A 57 5.03 18.33 -11.32
CA VAL A 57 3.90 17.60 -11.92
C VAL A 57 4.17 17.37 -13.40
N LEU A 58 4.20 16.09 -13.79
CA LEU A 58 4.33 15.67 -15.18
C LEU A 58 3.00 15.92 -15.91
N GLY A 59 2.96 16.97 -16.70
CA GLY A 59 1.80 17.40 -17.48
C GLY A 59 1.91 17.07 -18.96
N GLU A 60 1.31 17.90 -19.82
CA GLU A 60 1.23 17.65 -21.26
C GLU A 60 2.59 17.71 -21.99
N GLU A 61 3.61 18.35 -21.40
CA GLU A 61 4.94 18.39 -21.98
C GLU A 61 5.67 17.05 -21.86
N GLU A 62 5.45 16.30 -20.76
CA GLU A 62 6.12 15.04 -20.47
C GLU A 62 5.23 13.82 -20.71
N HIS A 63 3.99 13.86 -20.22
CA HIS A 63 3.05 12.73 -20.28
C HIS A 63 2.20 12.83 -21.54
N LYS A 64 2.53 12.03 -22.56
CA LYS A 64 1.96 12.09 -23.90
C LYS A 64 1.21 10.81 -24.24
N TRP A 65 -0.01 10.96 -24.79
CA TRP A 65 -0.79 9.86 -25.32
C TRP A 65 -0.64 9.77 -26.83
N SER A 66 -0.57 8.55 -27.35
CA SER A 66 -0.47 8.26 -28.78
C SER A 66 -1.78 8.56 -29.51
N PHE A 67 -1.70 8.97 -30.78
CA PHE A 67 -2.88 9.11 -31.64
C PHE A 67 -3.62 7.75 -31.77
N PRO A 68 -4.96 7.73 -31.76
CA PRO A 68 -5.92 8.84 -31.61
C PRO A 68 -6.28 9.17 -30.14
N PHE A 69 -5.69 8.50 -29.16
CA PHE A 69 -6.06 8.61 -27.74
C PHE A 69 -5.65 9.95 -27.11
N ASN A 70 -4.71 10.68 -27.72
CA ASN A 70 -4.30 12.02 -27.31
C ASN A 70 -5.47 13.02 -27.24
N TYR A 71 -6.54 12.84 -28.02
CA TYR A 71 -7.76 13.65 -27.89
C TYR A 71 -8.56 13.39 -26.62
N MET A 72 -8.33 12.27 -25.96
CA MET A 72 -9.00 11.91 -24.70
C MET A 72 -8.18 12.32 -23.47
N GLN A 73 -6.91 12.67 -23.67
CA GLN A 73 -6.00 13.04 -22.60
C GLN A 73 -6.45 14.35 -21.95
N ARG A 74 -6.47 14.38 -20.62
CA ARG A 74 -6.66 15.63 -19.88
C ARG A 74 -5.39 16.47 -20.00
N LYS A 75 -5.56 17.72 -20.34
CA LYS A 75 -4.46 18.68 -20.34
C LYS A 75 -4.18 19.12 -18.93
N VAL A 76 -2.96 18.89 -18.49
CA VAL A 76 -2.44 19.34 -17.19
C VAL A 76 -1.15 20.09 -17.46
N VAL A 77 -0.99 21.23 -16.85
CA VAL A 77 0.22 22.06 -17.01
C VAL A 77 1.40 21.38 -16.32
N SER A 78 2.50 21.24 -17.05
CA SER A 78 3.75 20.72 -16.49
C SER A 78 4.46 21.78 -15.64
N GLY A 79 5.07 21.38 -14.53
CA GLY A 79 5.93 22.29 -13.79
C GLY A 79 6.01 22.07 -12.30
N GLU A 80 6.82 22.91 -11.67
CA GLU A 80 6.97 22.94 -10.23
C GLU A 80 5.70 23.41 -9.53
N VAL A 81 5.35 22.70 -8.46
CA VAL A 81 4.26 23.06 -7.55
C VAL A 81 4.80 23.00 -6.13
N LYS A 82 4.74 24.13 -5.42
CA LYS A 82 4.99 24.19 -3.98
C LYS A 82 3.68 24.05 -3.23
N VAL A 83 3.62 23.09 -2.32
CA VAL A 83 2.43 22.79 -1.55
C VAL A 83 2.61 23.34 -0.14
N SER A 84 1.65 24.17 0.32
CA SER A 84 1.66 24.72 1.69
C SER A 84 0.50 24.14 2.51
N ASN A 85 0.65 24.12 3.83
CA ASN A 85 -0.38 23.64 4.76
C ASN A 85 -1.65 24.52 4.79
N GLU A 86 -1.58 25.79 4.35
CA GLU A 86 -2.67 26.78 4.45
C GLU A 86 -3.60 26.81 3.23
N GLY A 87 -3.22 26.21 2.13
CA GLY A 87 -4.06 26.02 0.97
C GLY A 87 -3.96 24.58 0.57
N GLY A 88 -4.98 23.80 0.80
CA GLY A 88 -5.07 22.49 0.14
C GLY A 88 -4.73 22.75 -1.33
N ALA A 89 -3.67 22.11 -1.85
CA ALA A 89 -3.30 22.26 -3.25
C ALA A 89 -4.60 22.17 -4.03
N GLU A 90 -5.03 23.26 -4.69
CA GLU A 90 -6.19 23.17 -5.56
C GLU A 90 -5.89 22.01 -6.48
N ASN A 91 -6.64 20.95 -6.26
CA ASN A 91 -6.42 19.68 -6.92
C ASN A 91 -6.59 19.98 -8.42
N PRO A 92 -5.53 20.06 -9.24
CA PRO A 92 -5.68 20.39 -10.65
C PRO A 92 -6.61 19.40 -11.34
N VAL A 93 -7.00 18.32 -10.64
CA VAL A 93 -7.90 17.28 -11.11
C VAL A 93 -8.74 16.72 -9.96
N ALA A 94 -9.69 17.49 -9.43
CA ALA A 94 -10.77 16.90 -8.63
C ALA A 94 -11.61 16.00 -9.54
N THR A 95 -11.37 14.71 -9.50
CA THR A 95 -12.09 13.71 -10.31
C THR A 95 -13.47 13.47 -9.69
N LYS A 96 -14.47 14.26 -10.07
CA LYS A 96 -15.85 13.82 -9.91
C LYS A 96 -16.02 12.54 -10.73
N ILE A 97 -16.47 11.46 -10.09
CA ILE A 97 -16.82 10.21 -10.77
C ILE A 97 -18.01 10.52 -11.69
N THR A 98 -17.72 10.69 -12.97
CA THR A 98 -18.73 10.94 -14.01
C THR A 98 -19.16 9.61 -14.63
N LEU A 99 -20.34 9.57 -15.24
CA LEU A 99 -20.79 8.42 -16.04
C LEU A 99 -19.73 8.04 -17.08
N ARG A 100 -19.10 9.05 -17.72
CA ARG A 100 -18.00 8.87 -18.65
C ARG A 100 -16.81 8.13 -18.02
N SER A 101 -16.40 8.50 -16.82
CA SER A 101 -15.27 7.83 -16.14
C SER A 101 -15.58 6.38 -15.79
N LYS A 102 -16.85 6.06 -15.43
CA LYS A 102 -17.28 4.67 -15.21
C LYS A 102 -17.20 3.84 -16.49
N ILE A 103 -17.69 4.37 -17.63
CA ILE A 103 -17.62 3.69 -18.93
C ILE A 103 -16.16 3.45 -19.35
N VAL A 104 -15.33 4.47 -19.21
CA VAL A 104 -13.90 4.38 -19.57
C VAL A 104 -13.20 3.33 -18.73
N ASN A 105 -13.38 3.35 -17.41
CA ASN A 105 -12.68 2.42 -16.51
C ASN A 105 -13.21 0.98 -16.62
N ASN A 106 -14.53 0.80 -16.76
CA ASN A 106 -15.12 -0.54 -16.69
C ASN A 106 -15.16 -1.27 -18.05
N TYR A 107 -15.08 -0.55 -19.17
CA TYR A 107 -15.20 -1.15 -20.50
C TYR A 107 -14.05 -0.78 -21.44
N PHE A 108 -13.69 0.48 -21.51
CA PHE A 108 -12.70 0.95 -22.50
C PHE A 108 -11.28 0.50 -22.16
N TYR A 109 -10.81 0.73 -20.94
CA TYR A 109 -9.47 0.27 -20.53
C TYR A 109 -9.33 -1.26 -20.54
N PRO A 110 -10.28 -2.06 -20.03
CA PRO A 110 -10.22 -3.51 -20.16
C PRO A 110 -10.23 -4.00 -21.63
N PHE A 111 -10.96 -3.33 -22.50
CA PHE A 111 -10.91 -3.63 -23.94
C PHE A 111 -9.53 -3.34 -24.54
N LEU A 112 -8.95 -2.18 -24.24
CA LEU A 112 -7.61 -1.82 -24.71
C LEU A 112 -6.54 -2.77 -24.17
N GLU A 113 -6.67 -3.21 -22.93
CA GLU A 113 -5.79 -4.22 -22.35
C GLU A 113 -5.91 -5.56 -23.10
N TYR A 114 -7.13 -6.01 -23.36
CA TYR A 114 -7.39 -7.24 -24.08
C TYR A 114 -6.78 -7.24 -25.49
N ILE A 115 -6.92 -6.14 -26.24
CA ILE A 115 -6.32 -6.00 -27.58
C ILE A 115 -4.84 -5.58 -27.55
N GLY A 116 -4.23 -5.46 -26.36
CA GLY A 116 -2.81 -5.18 -26.18
C GLY A 116 -2.37 -3.76 -26.49
N LEU A 117 -3.26 -2.80 -26.52
CA LEU A 117 -2.91 -1.39 -26.77
C LEU A 117 -2.67 -0.60 -25.47
N PHE A 118 -3.21 -1.06 -24.33
CA PHE A 118 -3.19 -0.31 -23.07
C PHE A 118 -1.78 0.16 -22.65
N HIS A 119 -0.80 -0.74 -22.65
CA HIS A 119 0.57 -0.43 -22.25
C HIS A 119 1.39 0.40 -23.26
N GLY A 120 0.82 0.67 -24.45
CA GLY A 120 1.45 1.48 -25.48
C GLY A 120 0.78 2.83 -25.71
N ILE A 121 -0.34 3.11 -25.03
CA ILE A 121 -1.12 4.33 -25.22
C ILE A 121 -0.35 5.56 -24.77
N SER A 122 0.23 5.48 -23.56
CA SER A 122 0.90 6.61 -22.94
C SER A 122 2.40 6.35 -22.78
N LYS A 123 3.14 7.43 -22.79
CA LYS A 123 4.56 7.47 -22.49
C LYS A 123 4.90 8.74 -21.72
N ILE A 124 5.88 8.63 -20.83
CA ILE A 124 6.47 9.77 -20.15
C ILE A 124 7.83 10.04 -20.78
N THR A 125 8.11 11.30 -21.09
CA THR A 125 9.35 11.77 -21.71
C THR A 125 9.97 12.87 -20.85
N LEU A 126 11.25 13.18 -21.06
CA LEU A 126 11.90 14.34 -20.45
C LEU A 126 11.63 15.55 -21.34
N SER A 127 11.05 16.63 -20.77
CA SER A 127 10.98 17.94 -21.40
C SER A 127 12.20 18.79 -21.03
N GLU A 128 12.50 19.82 -21.80
CA GLU A 128 13.56 20.77 -21.46
C GLU A 128 13.30 21.44 -20.09
N LYS A 129 12.03 21.74 -19.81
CA LYS A 129 11.58 22.32 -18.54
C LYS A 129 11.85 21.41 -17.35
N LEU A 130 11.53 20.10 -17.49
CA LEU A 130 11.82 19.11 -16.45
C LEU A 130 13.32 18.93 -16.26
N CYS A 131 14.08 18.83 -17.34
CA CYS A 131 15.55 18.72 -17.30
C CYS A 131 16.17 19.89 -16.57
N LYS A 132 15.80 21.13 -16.92
CA LYS A 132 16.28 22.34 -16.25
C LYS A 132 15.96 22.35 -14.75
N TRP A 133 14.73 21.96 -14.37
CA TRP A 133 14.33 21.88 -12.96
C TRP A 133 15.14 20.82 -12.19
N ILE A 134 15.40 19.65 -12.81
CA ILE A 134 16.25 18.61 -12.21
C ILE A 134 17.68 19.10 -12.03
N ASP A 135 18.25 19.81 -13.01
CA ASP A 135 19.61 20.36 -12.96
C ASP A 135 19.73 21.43 -11.86
N GLU A 136 18.73 22.30 -11.72
CA GLU A 136 18.66 23.30 -10.65
C GLU A 136 18.52 22.67 -9.27
N TYR A 137 17.71 21.62 -9.14
CA TYR A 137 17.60 20.85 -7.90
C TYR A 137 18.90 20.10 -7.57
N ASN A 138 19.60 19.57 -8.56
CA ASN A 138 20.87 18.84 -8.45
C ASN A 138 20.84 17.75 -7.36
N PRO A 139 20.13 16.62 -7.57
CA PRO A 139 20.04 15.55 -6.60
C PRO A 139 21.34 14.79 -6.42
N ASP A 140 21.57 14.24 -5.22
CA ASP A 140 22.68 13.32 -4.94
C ASP A 140 22.31 11.87 -5.27
N VAL A 141 21.01 11.52 -5.16
CA VAL A 141 20.48 10.17 -5.33
C VAL A 141 19.06 10.20 -5.88
N ILE A 142 18.73 9.22 -6.70
CA ILE A 142 17.38 8.95 -7.21
C ILE A 142 16.73 7.87 -6.36
N TYR A 143 15.51 8.10 -5.90
CA TYR A 143 14.67 7.08 -5.30
C TYR A 143 13.43 6.87 -6.16
N ALA A 144 13.24 5.66 -6.68
CA ALA A 144 12.20 5.37 -7.66
C ALA A 144 11.25 4.29 -7.19
N GLN A 145 9.95 4.51 -7.44
CA GLN A 145 8.90 3.49 -7.34
C GLN A 145 8.10 3.51 -8.65
N ALA A 146 7.84 2.34 -9.21
CA ALA A 146 7.03 2.21 -10.42
C ALA A 146 5.90 1.22 -10.19
N GLY A 147 4.68 1.63 -10.51
CA GLY A 147 3.47 0.81 -10.41
C GLY A 147 2.87 0.42 -11.78
N VAL A 148 3.38 1.00 -12.87
CA VAL A 148 2.93 0.76 -14.24
C VAL A 148 4.11 0.89 -15.21
N ARG A 149 3.93 0.35 -16.43
CA ARG A 149 5.01 0.35 -17.44
C ARG A 149 5.55 1.74 -17.77
N GLU A 150 4.70 2.76 -17.95
CA GLU A 150 5.15 4.11 -18.33
C GLU A 150 6.06 4.74 -17.28
N THR A 151 5.76 4.55 -15.98
CA THR A 151 6.60 5.02 -14.87
C THR A 151 7.90 4.23 -14.78
N LEU A 152 7.88 2.93 -15.10
CA LEU A 152 9.08 2.09 -15.15
C LEU A 152 10.06 2.59 -16.22
N VAL A 153 9.56 2.85 -17.44
CA VAL A 153 10.37 3.38 -18.53
C VAL A 153 10.88 4.79 -18.22
N PHE A 154 10.05 5.61 -17.56
CA PHE A 154 10.47 6.94 -17.12
C PHE A 154 11.62 6.89 -16.11
N CYS A 155 11.64 5.92 -15.20
CA CYS A 155 12.78 5.74 -14.28
C CYS A 155 14.10 5.50 -15.03
N LEU A 156 14.09 4.71 -16.13
CA LEU A 156 15.26 4.51 -16.96
C LEU A 156 15.72 5.78 -17.68
N LEU A 157 14.77 6.54 -18.22
CA LEU A 157 15.08 7.81 -18.88
C LEU A 157 15.67 8.83 -17.91
N ALA A 158 15.07 8.95 -16.74
CA ALA A 158 15.52 9.87 -15.70
C ALA A 158 16.91 9.49 -15.18
N GLU A 159 17.17 8.20 -14.88
CA GLU A 159 18.50 7.72 -14.46
C GLU A 159 19.56 8.03 -15.52
N SER A 160 19.26 7.74 -16.79
CA SER A 160 20.20 7.97 -17.89
C SER A 160 20.52 9.45 -18.11
N TYR A 161 19.61 10.36 -17.80
CA TYR A 161 19.82 11.80 -17.85
C TYR A 161 20.59 12.32 -16.63
N ILE A 162 20.11 11.97 -15.44
CA ILE A 162 20.61 12.50 -14.15
C ILE A 162 21.99 11.94 -13.82
N LYS A 163 22.25 10.67 -14.17
CA LYS A 163 23.52 9.96 -13.94
C LYS A 163 23.97 9.97 -12.47
N LYS A 164 22.99 9.80 -11.57
CA LYS A 164 23.22 9.64 -10.12
C LYS A 164 22.77 8.24 -9.70
N PRO A 165 23.31 7.72 -8.59
CA PRO A 165 22.91 6.42 -8.08
C PRO A 165 21.40 6.33 -7.90
N MET A 166 20.79 5.22 -8.34
CA MET A 166 19.37 4.98 -8.22
C MET A 166 19.07 3.86 -7.21
N ILE A 167 18.10 4.13 -6.34
CA ILE A 167 17.44 3.16 -5.48
C ILE A 167 16.10 2.82 -6.12
N PHE A 168 15.79 1.55 -6.32
CA PHE A 168 14.48 1.13 -6.79
C PHE A 168 13.77 0.31 -5.71
N HIS A 169 12.58 0.79 -5.29
CA HIS A 169 11.79 0.16 -4.24
C HIS A 169 10.52 -0.49 -4.81
N VAL A 170 10.43 -1.79 -4.72
CA VAL A 170 9.27 -2.58 -5.15
C VAL A 170 8.28 -2.67 -4.00
N MET A 171 7.08 -2.09 -4.19
CA MET A 171 6.03 -2.04 -3.18
C MET A 171 4.96 -3.12 -3.37
N ASP A 172 4.71 -3.51 -4.62
CA ASP A 172 3.71 -4.51 -5.01
C ASP A 172 4.22 -5.33 -6.18
N ASP A 173 3.74 -6.57 -6.31
CA ASP A 173 4.11 -7.46 -7.44
C ASP A 173 3.23 -7.17 -8.67
N TRP A 174 3.08 -5.88 -9.01
CA TRP A 174 2.29 -5.45 -10.15
C TRP A 174 2.72 -6.07 -11.49
N PRO A 175 4.00 -6.41 -11.75
CA PRO A 175 4.39 -7.06 -13.02
C PRO A 175 3.70 -8.42 -13.22
N SER A 176 3.37 -9.14 -12.15
CA SER A 176 2.65 -10.42 -12.23
C SER A 176 1.16 -10.26 -12.54
N THR A 177 0.61 -9.04 -12.40
CA THR A 177 -0.81 -8.76 -12.65
C THR A 177 -1.10 -8.24 -14.05
N ILE A 178 -0.06 -7.91 -14.82
CA ILE A 178 -0.19 -7.28 -16.14
C ILE A 178 -0.79 -8.24 -17.17
N SER A 179 -1.71 -7.69 -17.98
CA SER A 179 -2.20 -8.32 -19.22
C SER A 179 -2.47 -9.82 -19.08
N GLN A 180 -3.33 -10.20 -18.12
CA GLN A 180 -3.64 -11.60 -17.88
C GLN A 180 -4.48 -12.24 -18.99
N LYS A 181 -5.10 -11.44 -19.86
CA LYS A 181 -6.00 -11.87 -20.94
C LYS A 181 -5.55 -11.26 -22.29
N GLY A 182 -6.04 -11.84 -23.36
CA GLY A 182 -5.82 -11.33 -24.71
C GLY A 182 -4.62 -11.90 -25.49
N PRO A 183 -4.60 -11.70 -26.83
CA PRO A 183 -3.61 -12.31 -27.71
C PRO A 183 -2.18 -11.77 -27.52
N PHE A 184 -2.03 -10.57 -26.97
CA PHE A 184 -0.73 -9.92 -26.77
C PHE A 184 -0.16 -10.12 -25.37
N LYS A 185 -0.78 -10.96 -24.52
CA LYS A 185 -0.34 -11.27 -23.15
C LYS A 185 1.15 -11.59 -23.09
N LYS A 186 1.63 -12.58 -23.85
CA LYS A 186 3.04 -13.00 -23.82
C LYS A 186 4.00 -11.90 -24.26
N TYR A 187 3.60 -11.11 -25.27
CA TYR A 187 4.41 -9.99 -25.76
C TYR A 187 4.62 -8.95 -24.64
N TRP A 188 3.55 -8.53 -23.96
CA TRP A 188 3.65 -7.52 -22.91
C TRP A 188 4.36 -8.01 -21.67
N HIS A 189 4.12 -9.26 -21.28
CA HIS A 189 4.89 -9.87 -20.19
C HIS A 189 6.38 -9.84 -20.46
N ASN A 190 6.83 -10.32 -21.62
CA ASN A 190 8.24 -10.33 -21.97
C ASN A 190 8.83 -8.92 -22.07
N LYS A 191 8.08 -7.99 -22.65
CA LYS A 191 8.53 -6.60 -22.82
C LYS A 191 8.71 -5.91 -21.47
N ILE A 192 7.72 -6.00 -20.60
CA ILE A 192 7.75 -5.34 -19.28
C ILE A 192 8.75 -6.02 -18.36
N ASP A 193 8.90 -7.35 -18.42
CA ASP A 193 9.95 -8.07 -17.69
C ASP A 193 11.35 -7.60 -18.13
N GLY A 194 11.58 -7.43 -19.44
CA GLY A 194 12.84 -6.88 -19.95
C GLY A 194 13.11 -5.45 -19.50
N GLU A 195 12.08 -4.59 -19.52
CA GLU A 195 12.17 -3.20 -19.04
C GLU A 195 12.41 -3.16 -17.52
N LEU A 196 11.77 -4.05 -16.73
CA LEU A 196 12.02 -4.16 -15.30
C LEU A 196 13.44 -4.63 -15.00
N ARG A 197 13.95 -5.67 -15.71
CA ARG A 197 15.35 -6.10 -15.57
C ARG A 197 16.31 -4.96 -15.82
N ALA A 198 16.07 -4.15 -16.84
CA ALA A 198 16.90 -2.97 -17.12
C ALA A 198 16.91 -1.96 -15.95
N VAL A 199 15.76 -1.71 -15.30
CA VAL A 199 15.69 -0.86 -14.10
C VAL A 199 16.46 -1.50 -12.94
N LEU A 200 16.27 -2.81 -12.71
CA LEU A 200 16.99 -3.53 -11.65
C LEU A 200 18.51 -3.54 -11.87
N ASP A 201 18.97 -3.64 -13.11
CA ASP A 201 20.39 -3.61 -13.48
C ASP A 201 21.02 -2.22 -13.33
N LYS A 202 20.23 -1.16 -13.54
CA LYS A 202 20.65 0.23 -13.40
C LYS A 202 20.61 0.74 -11.95
N SER A 203 19.93 0.00 -11.06
CA SER A 203 19.78 0.40 -9.67
C SER A 203 20.95 -0.06 -8.83
N GLU A 204 21.55 0.86 -8.08
CA GLU A 204 22.64 0.59 -7.13
C GLU A 204 22.13 -0.21 -5.92
N VAL A 205 20.94 0.10 -5.45
CA VAL A 205 20.27 -0.59 -4.34
C VAL A 205 18.83 -0.91 -4.70
N LEU A 206 18.46 -2.15 -4.40
CA LEU A 206 17.11 -2.67 -4.59
C LEU A 206 16.43 -2.87 -3.23
N LEU A 207 15.22 -2.33 -3.11
CA LEU A 207 14.40 -2.44 -1.92
C LEU A 207 13.10 -3.18 -2.23
N SER A 208 12.55 -3.85 -1.22
CA SER A 208 11.25 -4.54 -1.27
C SER A 208 10.43 -4.26 -0.03
N ILE A 209 9.10 -4.35 -0.15
CA ILE A 209 8.18 -4.11 0.96
C ILE A 209 8.14 -5.26 1.98
N SER A 210 8.55 -6.47 1.60
CA SER A 210 8.54 -7.66 2.46
C SER A 210 9.71 -8.58 2.17
N ASP A 211 10.06 -9.41 3.16
CA ASP A 211 11.10 -10.43 3.00
C ASP A 211 10.72 -11.50 1.97
N ALA A 212 9.43 -11.85 1.92
CA ALA A 212 8.91 -12.78 0.92
C ALA A 212 9.05 -12.22 -0.51
N MET A 213 8.79 -10.93 -0.69
CA MET A 213 9.03 -10.26 -1.98
C MET A 213 10.52 -10.22 -2.32
N ALA A 214 11.40 -9.93 -1.35
CA ALA A 214 12.83 -9.95 -1.54
C ALA A 214 13.33 -11.34 -2.02
N GLN A 215 12.84 -12.40 -1.40
CA GLN A 215 13.18 -13.79 -1.75
C GLN A 215 12.68 -14.16 -3.15
N GLU A 216 11.40 -13.84 -3.46
CA GLU A 216 10.82 -14.14 -4.77
C GLU A 216 11.52 -13.37 -5.89
N TYR A 217 11.81 -12.08 -5.69
CA TYR A 217 12.51 -11.27 -6.68
C TYR A 217 13.98 -11.69 -6.85
N LYS A 218 14.62 -12.13 -5.77
CA LYS A 218 15.95 -12.77 -5.87
C LYS A 218 15.89 -14.04 -6.73
N LYS A 219 14.86 -14.87 -6.57
CA LYS A 219 14.65 -16.06 -7.39
C LYS A 219 14.38 -15.74 -8.86
N ARG A 220 13.51 -14.72 -9.14
CA ARG A 220 13.14 -14.32 -10.51
C ARG A 220 14.26 -13.59 -11.26
N TYR A 221 14.99 -12.73 -10.58
CA TYR A 221 15.89 -11.75 -11.19
C TYR A 221 17.37 -11.95 -10.82
N GLY A 222 17.68 -12.80 -9.86
CA GLY A 222 19.06 -13.03 -9.40
C GLY A 222 19.67 -11.87 -8.61
N LYS A 223 18.86 -10.91 -8.17
CA LYS A 223 19.30 -9.70 -7.47
C LYS A 223 18.94 -9.75 -5.98
N VAL A 224 19.76 -9.11 -5.15
CA VAL A 224 19.53 -9.02 -3.69
C VAL A 224 18.73 -7.77 -3.38
N PHE A 225 17.62 -7.94 -2.64
CA PHE A 225 16.77 -6.84 -2.17
C PHE A 225 16.91 -6.70 -0.66
N LYS A 226 16.92 -5.46 -0.19
CA LYS A 226 16.82 -5.13 1.24
C LYS A 226 15.36 -4.81 1.55
N THR A 227 14.84 -5.35 2.65
CA THR A 227 13.45 -5.14 3.03
C THR A 227 13.28 -3.88 3.87
N PHE A 228 12.29 -3.06 3.50
CA PHE A 228 11.83 -1.92 4.28
C PHE A 228 10.30 -1.87 4.28
N HIS A 229 9.73 -2.23 5.42
CA HIS A 229 8.28 -2.18 5.67
C HIS A 229 7.81 -0.76 6.00
N ASN A 230 6.49 -0.61 6.11
CA ASN A 230 5.91 0.59 6.72
C ASN A 230 6.28 0.67 8.20
N PRO A 231 7.08 1.64 8.64
CA PRO A 231 7.42 1.80 10.06
C PRO A 231 6.26 2.45 10.83
N ILE A 232 6.17 2.13 12.12
CA ILE A 232 5.15 2.67 13.02
C ILE A 232 5.78 3.36 14.24
N GLU A 233 5.14 4.43 14.70
CA GLU A 233 5.52 5.15 15.93
C GLU A 233 5.03 4.36 17.14
N ILE A 234 5.91 3.55 17.73
CA ILE A 234 5.55 2.66 18.84
C ILE A 234 4.91 3.42 20.01
N ASP A 235 5.49 4.55 20.43
CA ASP A 235 5.01 5.32 21.59
C ASP A 235 3.61 5.91 21.36
N PHE A 236 3.30 6.30 20.12
CA PHE A 236 1.96 6.76 19.72
C PHE A 236 0.89 5.68 19.98
N TRP A 237 1.20 4.41 19.66
CA TRP A 237 0.29 3.30 19.84
C TRP A 237 0.24 2.80 21.29
N LYS A 238 1.37 2.82 22.02
CA LYS A 238 1.47 2.36 23.40
C LYS A 238 0.56 3.12 24.38
N SER A 239 0.26 4.38 24.09
CA SER A 239 -0.60 5.21 24.96
C SER A 239 -1.99 4.61 25.18
N HIS A 240 -2.47 3.79 24.25
CA HIS A 240 -3.78 3.11 24.31
C HIS A 240 -3.68 1.60 24.11
N GLN A 241 -2.48 1.00 24.14
CA GLN A 241 -2.28 -0.42 23.90
C GLN A 241 -3.14 -1.29 24.83
N ARG A 242 -3.89 -2.24 24.24
CA ARG A 242 -4.74 -3.16 24.99
C ARG A 242 -3.89 -4.11 25.86
N ASN A 243 -4.27 -4.28 27.11
CA ASN A 243 -3.62 -5.17 28.07
C ASN A 243 -4.61 -6.05 28.86
N ASN A 244 -5.91 -5.86 28.65
CA ASN A 244 -6.96 -6.70 29.22
C ASN A 244 -7.64 -7.50 28.11
N TYR A 245 -7.73 -8.82 28.29
CA TYR A 245 -8.25 -9.76 27.31
C TYR A 245 -9.58 -10.41 27.74
N GLU A 246 -10.15 -10.00 28.87
CA GLU A 246 -11.50 -10.35 29.23
C GLU A 246 -12.51 -9.76 28.24
N LEU A 247 -13.54 -10.55 27.90
CA LEU A 247 -14.61 -10.11 27.02
C LEU A 247 -15.79 -9.59 27.83
N GLY A 248 -16.35 -8.48 27.38
CA GLY A 248 -17.60 -7.96 27.91
C GLY A 248 -18.82 -8.76 27.46
N LYS A 249 -20.02 -8.24 27.80
CA LYS A 249 -21.30 -8.87 27.41
C LYS A 249 -21.59 -8.81 25.91
N THR A 250 -20.94 -7.95 25.19
CA THR A 250 -21.13 -7.74 23.74
C THR A 250 -19.76 -7.62 23.06
N PRO A 251 -19.04 -8.75 22.85
CA PRO A 251 -17.73 -8.71 22.20
C PRO A 251 -17.80 -8.12 20.79
N THR A 252 -16.77 -7.36 20.39
CA THR A 252 -16.73 -6.67 19.12
C THR A 252 -15.55 -7.13 18.26
N ILE A 253 -15.81 -7.34 16.97
CA ILE A 253 -14.79 -7.49 15.92
C ILE A 253 -14.79 -6.22 15.10
N LEU A 254 -13.64 -5.59 14.93
CA LEU A 254 -13.51 -4.33 14.19
C LEU A 254 -12.74 -4.56 12.88
N TYR A 255 -13.27 -4.07 11.79
CA TYR A 255 -12.52 -3.73 10.58
C TYR A 255 -12.52 -2.21 10.40
N ALA A 256 -11.35 -1.59 10.30
CA ALA A 256 -11.22 -0.17 10.03
C ALA A 256 -10.39 0.07 8.76
N GLY A 257 -10.96 0.78 7.78
CA GLY A 257 -10.26 1.18 6.56
C GLY A 257 -11.12 1.20 5.30
N ARG A 258 -10.46 1.35 4.16
CA ARG A 258 -11.16 1.38 2.86
C ARG A 258 -11.64 0.00 2.45
N ILE A 259 -12.72 -0.02 1.67
CA ILE A 259 -13.19 -1.19 0.93
C ILE A 259 -12.64 -1.09 -0.50
N GLY A 260 -12.12 -2.18 -1.04
CA GLY A 260 -11.59 -2.21 -2.39
C GLY A 260 -11.15 -3.60 -2.84
N THR A 261 -10.46 -3.65 -3.97
CA THR A 261 -9.89 -4.88 -4.52
C THR A 261 -9.05 -5.61 -3.47
N GLY A 262 -9.23 -6.91 -3.37
CA GLY A 262 -8.47 -7.77 -2.46
C GLY A 262 -9.07 -7.96 -1.07
N ILE A 263 -10.19 -7.29 -0.71
CA ILE A 263 -10.80 -7.41 0.63
C ILE A 263 -12.34 -7.39 0.65
N GLN A 264 -13.00 -6.92 -0.40
CA GLN A 264 -14.44 -6.63 -0.39
C GLN A 264 -15.30 -7.87 -0.12
N ALA A 265 -15.00 -9.00 -0.75
CA ALA A 265 -15.78 -10.24 -0.62
C ALA A 265 -15.69 -10.84 0.79
N THR A 266 -14.53 -10.72 1.43
CA THR A 266 -14.28 -11.30 2.76
C THR A 266 -14.90 -10.52 3.91
N LEU A 267 -15.26 -9.26 3.71
CA LEU A 267 -15.97 -8.48 4.73
C LEU A 267 -17.38 -9.00 4.99
N GLU A 268 -18.14 -9.37 3.96
CA GLU A 268 -19.45 -9.98 4.13
C GLU A 268 -19.36 -11.39 4.72
N SER A 269 -18.28 -12.13 4.42
CA SER A 269 -18.01 -13.45 5.01
C SER A 269 -17.86 -13.39 6.54
N MET A 270 -17.27 -12.31 7.08
CA MET A 270 -17.20 -12.09 8.53
C MET A 270 -18.58 -11.92 9.14
N ALA A 271 -19.46 -11.14 8.51
CA ALA A 271 -20.84 -10.97 8.99
C ALA A 271 -21.61 -12.31 9.02
N GLN A 272 -21.47 -13.12 7.96
CA GLN A 272 -22.06 -14.44 7.87
C GLN A 272 -21.53 -15.40 8.96
N ALA A 273 -20.24 -15.38 9.21
CA ALA A 273 -19.61 -16.21 10.24
C ALA A 273 -20.10 -15.83 11.65
N ILE A 274 -20.23 -14.54 11.93
CA ILE A 274 -20.76 -14.04 13.21
C ILE A 274 -22.24 -14.44 13.39
N ASP A 275 -23.04 -14.36 12.33
CA ASP A 275 -24.43 -14.80 12.38
C ASP A 275 -24.58 -16.30 12.72
N ILE A 276 -23.64 -17.12 12.25
CA ILE A 276 -23.57 -18.55 12.64
C ILE A 276 -23.19 -18.69 14.11
N VAL A 277 -22.11 -18.05 14.54
CA VAL A 277 -21.56 -18.20 15.88
C VAL A 277 -22.55 -17.71 16.96
N ASN A 278 -23.26 -16.62 16.69
CA ASN A 278 -24.21 -16.04 17.63
C ASN A 278 -25.40 -16.94 17.97
N LYS A 279 -25.67 -18.00 17.17
CA LYS A 279 -26.69 -19.01 17.51
C LYS A 279 -26.31 -19.87 18.72
N ASP A 280 -24.99 -19.99 18.99
CA ASP A 280 -24.43 -20.84 20.03
C ASP A 280 -23.87 -20.05 21.22
N LEU A 281 -23.67 -18.74 21.08
CA LEU A 281 -23.05 -17.90 22.12
C LEU A 281 -24.10 -17.25 23.03
N VAL A 282 -23.81 -17.25 24.32
CA VAL A 282 -24.61 -16.52 25.32
C VAL A 282 -24.48 -14.99 25.13
N ASN A 283 -23.27 -14.55 24.84
CA ASN A 283 -22.95 -13.14 24.55
C ASN A 283 -22.72 -12.97 23.06
N PRO A 284 -23.63 -12.33 22.31
CA PRO A 284 -23.50 -12.19 20.88
C PRO A 284 -22.35 -11.26 20.50
N VAL A 285 -21.59 -11.66 19.50
CA VAL A 285 -20.51 -10.88 18.88
C VAL A 285 -21.08 -9.88 17.90
N HIS A 286 -20.53 -8.66 17.89
CA HIS A 286 -20.87 -7.63 16.92
C HIS A 286 -19.72 -7.33 15.98
N PHE A 287 -20.03 -7.09 14.70
CA PHE A 287 -19.06 -6.64 13.70
C PHE A 287 -19.16 -5.13 13.49
N ILE A 288 -18.12 -4.40 13.86
CA ILE A 288 -18.00 -2.95 13.60
C ILE A 288 -17.26 -2.79 12.28
N LEU A 289 -17.96 -2.31 11.26
CA LEU A 289 -17.41 -1.99 9.95
C LEU A 289 -17.17 -0.49 9.85
N GLN A 290 -15.93 -0.05 10.05
CA GLN A 290 -15.54 1.36 10.02
C GLN A 290 -14.92 1.70 8.67
N THR A 291 -15.72 2.28 7.77
CA THR A 291 -15.37 2.52 6.36
C THR A 291 -15.97 3.82 5.84
N ASN A 292 -15.44 4.38 4.73
CA ASN A 292 -16.02 5.57 4.11
C ASN A 292 -17.44 5.33 3.61
N ASP A 293 -17.64 4.23 2.90
CA ASP A 293 -18.91 3.90 2.29
C ASP A 293 -19.55 2.71 3.03
N LYS A 294 -20.87 2.78 3.25
CA LYS A 294 -21.65 1.67 3.80
C LYS A 294 -21.99 0.69 2.68
N PRO A 295 -21.50 -0.57 2.71
CA PRO A 295 -21.90 -1.57 1.74
C PRO A 295 -23.38 -1.93 1.85
N ALA A 296 -24.03 -2.21 0.71
CA ALA A 296 -25.46 -2.55 0.66
C ALA A 296 -25.85 -3.80 1.46
N TRP A 297 -24.89 -4.72 1.69
CA TRP A 297 -25.13 -5.94 2.45
C TRP A 297 -25.21 -5.72 3.97
N VAL A 298 -24.71 -4.61 4.50
CA VAL A 298 -24.65 -4.33 5.96
C VAL A 298 -26.03 -4.47 6.61
N ASP A 299 -27.08 -3.94 5.97
CA ASP A 299 -28.44 -3.98 6.52
C ASP A 299 -29.10 -5.38 6.51
N LYS A 300 -28.45 -6.40 5.91
CA LYS A 300 -28.92 -7.77 5.95
C LYS A 300 -28.60 -8.48 7.27
N TYR A 301 -27.62 -7.98 8.02
CA TYR A 301 -27.08 -8.63 9.22
C TYR A 301 -27.26 -7.76 10.46
N SER A 302 -28.07 -8.20 11.41
CA SER A 302 -28.34 -7.48 12.67
C SER A 302 -27.10 -7.37 13.56
N CYS A 303 -26.11 -8.25 13.36
CA CYS A 303 -24.83 -8.24 14.09
C CYS A 303 -23.84 -7.20 13.56
N VAL A 304 -24.13 -6.48 12.45
CA VAL A 304 -23.20 -5.54 11.82
C VAL A 304 -23.58 -4.09 12.11
N GLN A 305 -22.63 -3.30 12.55
CA GLN A 305 -22.76 -1.85 12.73
C GLN A 305 -21.75 -1.13 11.83
N HIS A 306 -22.24 -0.30 10.91
CA HIS A 306 -21.39 0.61 10.13
C HIS A 306 -21.07 1.88 10.90
N LYS A 307 -19.79 2.28 10.89
CA LYS A 307 -19.31 3.56 11.43
C LYS A 307 -18.45 4.28 10.40
N ALA A 308 -18.45 5.61 10.45
CA ALA A 308 -17.52 6.41 9.65
C ALA A 308 -16.06 6.21 10.12
N LEU A 309 -15.09 6.47 9.22
CA LEU A 309 -13.69 6.50 9.60
C LEU A 309 -13.43 7.61 10.63
N VAL A 310 -12.51 7.34 11.53
CA VAL A 310 -12.02 8.34 12.50
C VAL A 310 -10.69 8.94 12.01
N PRO A 311 -10.29 10.11 12.54
CA PRO A 311 -8.95 10.64 12.35
C PRO A 311 -7.87 9.62 12.79
N TYR A 312 -6.71 9.67 12.14
CA TYR A 312 -5.59 8.75 12.44
C TYR A 312 -5.18 8.80 13.93
N ALA A 313 -5.24 9.99 14.53
CA ALA A 313 -4.92 10.19 15.94
C ALA A 313 -5.80 9.39 16.92
N ASP A 314 -7.01 9.04 16.52
CA ASP A 314 -7.96 8.30 17.35
C ASP A 314 -7.85 6.77 17.18
N LEU A 315 -7.13 6.30 16.14
CA LEU A 315 -7.03 4.87 15.83
C LEU A 315 -6.46 4.02 16.97
N PRO A 316 -5.42 4.45 17.74
CA PRO A 316 -4.92 3.66 18.84
C PRO A 316 -6.00 3.32 19.87
N LYS A 317 -6.81 4.29 20.24
CA LYS A 317 -7.94 4.12 21.14
C LYS A 317 -9.00 3.19 20.56
N VAL A 318 -9.41 3.44 19.31
CA VAL A 318 -10.44 2.65 18.61
C VAL A 318 -10.04 1.19 18.47
N PHE A 319 -8.77 0.91 18.17
CA PHE A 319 -8.28 -0.46 18.05
C PHE A 319 -8.21 -1.17 19.41
N ALA A 320 -7.78 -0.47 20.46
CA ALA A 320 -7.70 -1.02 21.80
C ALA A 320 -9.07 -1.27 22.44
N GLU A 321 -10.10 -0.50 22.09
CA GLU A 321 -11.47 -0.68 22.57
C GLU A 321 -12.18 -1.86 21.90
N ALA A 322 -11.75 -2.28 20.71
CA ALA A 322 -12.28 -3.49 20.08
C ALA A 322 -11.74 -4.76 20.73
N ASP A 323 -12.55 -5.82 20.80
CA ASP A 323 -12.10 -7.10 21.36
C ASP A 323 -11.26 -7.90 20.38
N PHE A 324 -11.51 -7.72 19.07
CA PHE A 324 -10.77 -8.33 17.98
C PHE A 324 -10.62 -7.36 16.82
N LEU A 325 -9.51 -7.47 16.10
CA LEU A 325 -9.30 -6.79 14.83
C LEU A 325 -9.36 -7.79 13.68
N PHE A 326 -10.05 -7.41 12.61
CA PHE A 326 -10.20 -8.27 11.43
C PHE A 326 -9.27 -7.85 10.30
N LEU A 327 -8.42 -8.76 9.85
CA LEU A 327 -7.48 -8.57 8.76
C LEU A 327 -7.82 -9.50 7.59
N PRO A 328 -8.66 -9.06 6.64
CA PRO A 328 -9.13 -9.86 5.52
C PRO A 328 -8.27 -9.73 4.27
N TYR A 329 -8.19 -10.84 3.51
CA TYR A 329 -7.80 -10.86 2.10
C TYR A 329 -8.75 -11.72 1.29
N ASP A 330 -9.04 -11.31 0.05
CA ASP A 330 -9.88 -12.07 -0.87
C ASP A 330 -9.16 -13.30 -1.42
N PHE A 331 -9.95 -14.36 -1.67
CA PHE A 331 -9.47 -15.66 -2.15
C PHE A 331 -9.51 -15.80 -3.68
N SER A 332 -9.82 -14.75 -4.43
CA SER A 332 -9.79 -14.82 -5.89
C SER A 332 -8.35 -14.88 -6.40
N GLU A 333 -8.11 -15.62 -7.48
CA GLU A 333 -6.77 -15.69 -8.10
C GLU A 333 -6.19 -14.31 -8.45
N GLU A 334 -7.04 -13.38 -8.86
CA GLU A 334 -6.64 -12.01 -9.20
C GLU A 334 -6.14 -11.27 -7.95
N SER A 335 -6.89 -11.34 -6.85
CA SER A 335 -6.49 -10.75 -5.57
C SER A 335 -5.20 -11.39 -5.05
N ILE A 336 -5.10 -12.72 -5.07
CA ILE A 336 -3.92 -13.43 -4.60
C ILE A 336 -2.66 -12.99 -5.36
N ARG A 337 -2.71 -12.87 -6.68
CA ARG A 337 -1.55 -12.42 -7.48
C ARG A 337 -1.04 -11.06 -7.03
N TYR A 338 -1.94 -10.14 -6.68
CA TYR A 338 -1.59 -8.80 -6.24
C TYR A 338 -1.03 -8.76 -4.82
N ILE A 339 -1.69 -9.50 -3.88
CA ILE A 339 -1.37 -9.43 -2.45
C ILE A 339 -0.31 -10.42 -1.99
N LYS A 340 0.04 -11.42 -2.79
CA LYS A 340 0.84 -12.58 -2.39
C LYS A 340 2.11 -12.24 -1.62
N TYR A 341 2.81 -11.21 -2.04
CA TYR A 341 4.07 -10.76 -1.43
C TYR A 341 3.95 -9.40 -0.73
N SER A 342 2.76 -8.81 -0.72
CA SER A 342 2.52 -7.48 -0.14
C SER A 342 2.46 -7.53 1.39
N MET A 343 2.83 -6.41 2.01
CA MET A 343 2.66 -6.15 3.43
C MET A 343 1.73 -4.95 3.60
N PRO A 344 0.50 -5.12 4.08
CA PRO A 344 -0.43 -4.00 4.25
C PRO A 344 0.02 -3.11 5.41
N THR A 345 -0.12 -1.80 5.25
CA THR A 345 0.23 -0.81 6.28
C THR A 345 -0.51 -1.02 7.60
N LYS A 346 -1.72 -1.61 7.56
CA LYS A 346 -2.53 -1.93 8.74
C LYS A 346 -1.97 -3.04 9.62
N ALA A 347 -1.24 -4.01 9.06
CA ALA A 347 -0.79 -5.16 9.84
C ALA A 347 0.09 -4.73 11.02
N PRO A 348 1.14 -3.90 10.86
CA PRO A 348 1.91 -3.39 11.98
C PRO A 348 1.08 -2.57 12.98
N GLU A 349 0.12 -1.76 12.50
CA GLU A 349 -0.76 -0.96 13.36
C GLU A 349 -1.68 -1.83 14.22
N TYR A 350 -2.25 -2.90 13.63
CA TYR A 350 -3.05 -3.88 14.35
C TYR A 350 -2.22 -4.65 15.37
N MET A 351 -1.01 -5.07 14.99
CA MET A 351 -0.12 -5.83 15.85
C MET A 351 0.27 -5.03 17.11
N VAL A 352 0.65 -3.76 16.94
CA VAL A 352 1.09 -2.92 18.07
C VAL A 352 -0.05 -2.48 18.98
N SER A 353 -1.30 -2.50 18.50
CA SER A 353 -2.47 -2.13 19.33
C SER A 353 -2.70 -3.06 20.52
N GLY A 354 -2.12 -4.27 20.49
CA GLY A 354 -2.32 -5.30 21.52
C GLY A 354 -3.69 -5.97 21.45
N THR A 355 -4.51 -5.67 20.48
CA THR A 355 -5.82 -6.31 20.28
C THR A 355 -5.65 -7.59 19.46
N PRO A 356 -6.22 -8.74 19.90
CA PRO A 356 -6.12 -10.00 19.16
C PRO A 356 -6.62 -9.87 17.72
N ILE A 357 -5.87 -10.46 16.77
CA ILE A 357 -6.14 -10.34 15.35
C ILE A 357 -6.74 -11.64 14.82
N ILE A 358 -7.84 -11.52 14.05
CA ILE A 358 -8.41 -12.59 13.24
C ILE A 358 -8.01 -12.32 11.80
N MET A 359 -7.31 -13.26 11.18
CA MET A 359 -6.90 -13.18 9.79
C MET A 359 -7.67 -14.20 8.96
N PHE A 360 -8.33 -13.72 7.90
CA PHE A 360 -9.03 -14.56 6.93
C PHE A 360 -8.45 -14.30 5.54
N ALA A 361 -7.54 -15.17 5.11
CA ALA A 361 -6.68 -14.90 3.96
C ALA A 361 -6.11 -16.20 3.35
N PRO A 362 -5.78 -16.21 2.04
CA PRO A 362 -5.18 -17.36 1.36
C PRO A 362 -3.83 -17.76 1.96
N ALA A 363 -3.60 -19.08 2.11
CA ALA A 363 -2.42 -19.66 2.75
C ALA A 363 -1.07 -19.25 2.13
N GLU A 364 -1.05 -18.98 0.81
CA GLU A 364 0.15 -18.66 0.06
C GLU A 364 0.59 -17.18 0.17
N THR A 365 -0.11 -16.36 0.92
CA THR A 365 0.28 -14.95 1.10
C THR A 365 1.37 -14.81 2.15
N ALA A 366 2.33 -13.93 1.90
CA ALA A 366 3.45 -13.68 2.81
C ALA A 366 2.99 -13.33 4.23
N LEU A 367 1.94 -12.52 4.32
CA LEU A 367 1.38 -12.10 5.59
C LEU A 367 0.84 -13.29 6.42
N VAL A 368 0.16 -14.24 5.77
CA VAL A 368 -0.33 -15.47 6.43
C VAL A 368 0.81 -16.34 6.92
N ILE A 369 1.85 -16.52 6.09
CA ILE A 369 3.03 -17.29 6.47
C ILE A 369 3.69 -16.67 7.71
N GLU A 370 3.93 -15.36 7.71
CA GLU A 370 4.48 -14.65 8.86
C GLU A 370 3.56 -14.71 10.10
N ALA A 371 2.24 -14.69 9.91
CA ALA A 371 1.28 -14.77 11.00
C ALA A 371 1.30 -16.16 11.67
N ILE A 372 1.42 -17.21 10.88
CA ILE A 372 1.51 -18.59 11.38
C ILE A 372 2.85 -18.81 12.11
N GLU A 373 3.97 -18.42 11.46
CA GLU A 373 5.31 -18.56 12.05
C GLU A 373 5.47 -17.78 13.36
N GLY A 374 4.94 -16.55 13.38
CA GLY A 374 4.99 -15.67 14.55
C GLY A 374 3.89 -15.90 15.58
N ASN A 375 2.89 -16.71 15.26
CA ASN A 375 1.68 -16.93 16.07
C ASN A 375 1.06 -15.60 16.58
N TRP A 376 0.96 -14.60 15.70
CA TRP A 376 0.48 -13.26 16.06
C TRP A 376 -0.95 -12.97 15.60
N ALA A 377 -1.62 -13.92 14.96
CA ALA A 377 -3.03 -13.86 14.58
C ALA A 377 -3.68 -15.24 14.63
N LYS A 378 -5.00 -15.27 14.84
CA LYS A 378 -5.82 -16.45 14.56
C LYS A 378 -6.06 -16.51 13.05
N VAL A 379 -5.43 -17.46 12.37
CA VAL A 379 -5.43 -17.53 10.92
C VAL A 379 -6.42 -18.57 10.42
N VAL A 380 -7.27 -18.18 9.46
CA VAL A 380 -8.18 -19.05 8.69
C VAL A 380 -7.80 -18.94 7.22
N THR A 381 -7.23 -20.00 6.68
CA THR A 381 -6.66 -20.03 5.32
C THR A 381 -7.57 -20.61 4.26
N GLU A 382 -8.68 -21.21 4.64
CA GLU A 382 -9.67 -21.75 3.71
C GLU A 382 -10.81 -20.76 3.53
N ASN A 383 -11.25 -20.55 2.30
CA ASN A 383 -12.43 -19.74 1.98
C ASN A 383 -13.71 -20.46 2.46
N SER A 384 -13.88 -20.54 3.78
CA SER A 384 -14.92 -21.31 4.45
C SER A 384 -15.52 -20.53 5.62
N ILE A 385 -16.77 -20.10 5.46
CA ILE A 385 -17.51 -19.39 6.51
C ILE A 385 -17.64 -20.23 7.78
N PRO A 386 -17.94 -21.55 7.74
CA PRO A 386 -17.97 -22.38 8.93
C PRO A 386 -16.64 -22.45 9.68
N LYS A 387 -15.49 -22.49 8.97
CA LYS A 387 -14.16 -22.46 9.61
C LYS A 387 -13.86 -21.10 10.23
N LEU A 388 -14.29 -20.02 9.58
CA LEU A 388 -14.17 -18.69 10.17
C LEU A 388 -15.03 -18.56 11.42
N ALA A 389 -16.26 -19.07 11.41
CA ALA A 389 -17.13 -19.12 12.56
C ALA A 389 -16.51 -19.94 13.73
N GLU A 390 -15.92 -21.09 13.43
CA GLU A 390 -15.22 -21.91 14.43
C GLU A 390 -14.03 -21.17 15.06
N ALA A 391 -13.22 -20.49 14.24
CA ALA A 391 -12.10 -19.70 14.74
C ALA A 391 -12.54 -18.53 15.65
N ILE A 392 -13.64 -17.86 15.31
CA ILE A 392 -14.24 -16.82 16.16
C ILE A 392 -14.69 -17.43 17.49
N LYS A 393 -15.42 -18.57 17.45
CA LYS A 393 -15.90 -19.26 18.64
C LYS A 393 -14.75 -19.66 19.56
N GLN A 394 -13.67 -20.22 19.02
CA GLN A 394 -12.47 -20.60 19.80
C GLN A 394 -11.86 -19.39 20.49
N LEU A 395 -11.68 -18.26 19.79
CA LEU A 395 -11.14 -17.04 20.38
C LEU A 395 -12.07 -16.45 21.45
N VAL A 396 -13.39 -16.46 21.24
CA VAL A 396 -14.36 -16.01 22.25
C VAL A 396 -14.26 -16.83 23.53
N LEU A 397 -14.05 -18.15 23.43
CA LEU A 397 -14.00 -19.06 24.57
C LEU A 397 -12.62 -19.13 25.26
N SER A 398 -11.53 -18.70 24.60
CA SER A 398 -10.17 -18.87 25.11
C SER A 398 -9.46 -17.53 25.36
N GLU A 399 -9.47 -17.06 26.60
CA GLU A 399 -8.70 -15.86 27.01
C GLU A 399 -7.20 -16.06 26.83
N ASN A 400 -6.68 -17.23 27.16
CA ASN A 400 -5.26 -17.53 27.00
C ASN A 400 -4.79 -17.42 25.56
N GLU A 401 -5.60 -17.89 24.59
CA GLU A 401 -5.28 -17.78 23.17
C GLU A 401 -5.29 -16.31 22.72
N ARG A 402 -6.30 -15.52 23.14
CA ARG A 402 -6.35 -14.08 22.86
C ARG A 402 -5.10 -13.36 23.36
N LYS A 403 -4.74 -13.60 24.61
CA LYS A 403 -3.56 -13.02 25.23
C LYS A 403 -2.27 -13.40 24.52
N GLN A 404 -2.10 -14.69 24.20
CA GLN A 404 -0.89 -15.17 23.54
C GLN A 404 -0.70 -14.55 22.15
N ILE A 405 -1.75 -14.51 21.34
CA ILE A 405 -1.74 -13.89 20.00
C ILE A 405 -1.37 -12.41 20.11
N ALA A 406 -2.02 -11.68 21.00
CA ALA A 406 -1.80 -10.26 21.18
C ALA A 406 -0.37 -9.93 21.65
N LEU A 407 0.17 -10.66 22.61
CA LEU A 407 1.53 -10.47 23.10
C LEU A 407 2.58 -10.78 22.02
N ASN A 408 2.37 -11.83 21.22
CA ASN A 408 3.25 -12.14 20.09
C ASN A 408 3.20 -11.03 19.04
N ALA A 409 2.00 -10.52 18.71
CA ALA A 409 1.81 -9.42 17.77
C ALA A 409 2.58 -8.16 18.20
N VAL A 410 2.39 -7.74 19.46
CA VAL A 410 3.10 -6.56 19.99
C VAL A 410 4.61 -6.73 19.93
N ARG A 411 5.14 -7.87 20.41
CA ARG A 411 6.59 -8.14 20.38
C ARG A 411 7.16 -8.06 18.98
N ILE A 412 6.51 -8.70 18.00
CA ILE A 412 6.97 -8.67 16.60
C ILE A 412 6.88 -7.25 16.01
N ALA A 413 5.81 -6.51 16.34
CA ALA A 413 5.68 -5.14 15.89
C ALA A 413 6.80 -4.24 16.41
N GLU A 414 7.14 -4.35 17.68
CA GLU A 414 8.25 -3.60 18.30
C GLU A 414 9.62 -3.97 17.73
N GLU A 415 9.84 -5.25 17.45
CA GLU A 415 11.11 -5.75 16.90
C GLU A 415 11.31 -5.36 15.43
N LYS A 416 10.27 -5.52 14.59
CA LYS A 416 10.39 -5.37 13.15
C LYS A 416 10.01 -3.98 12.62
N PHE A 417 8.99 -3.34 13.20
CA PHE A 417 8.35 -2.15 12.60
C PHE A 417 8.62 -0.84 13.35
N ASN A 418 9.45 -0.86 14.40
CA ASN A 418 9.81 0.33 15.15
C ASN A 418 10.38 1.42 14.23
N SER A 419 9.73 2.59 14.20
CA SER A 419 10.03 3.69 13.28
C SER A 419 11.46 4.20 13.41
N GLU A 420 11.99 4.32 14.62
CA GLU A 420 13.35 4.80 14.84
C GLU A 420 14.37 3.84 14.23
N THR A 421 14.25 2.55 14.52
CA THR A 421 15.15 1.52 14.00
C THR A 421 15.08 1.41 12.48
N VAL A 422 13.86 1.35 11.92
CA VAL A 422 13.66 1.22 10.46
C VAL A 422 14.18 2.45 9.73
N ARG A 423 13.85 3.67 10.19
CA ARG A 423 14.33 4.92 9.59
C ARG A 423 15.84 5.08 9.67
N ASN A 424 16.45 4.72 10.80
CA ASN A 424 17.90 4.79 10.94
C ASN A 424 18.60 3.84 9.96
N ASN A 425 18.09 2.63 9.78
CA ASN A 425 18.61 1.69 8.79
C ASN A 425 18.38 2.19 7.36
N PHE A 426 17.20 2.75 7.06
CA PHE A 426 16.89 3.33 5.76
C PHE A 426 17.82 4.49 5.41
N ARG A 427 18.03 5.42 6.35
CA ARG A 427 18.99 6.54 6.20
C ARG A 427 20.42 6.08 5.96
N LYS A 428 20.87 5.04 6.67
CA LYS A 428 22.20 4.44 6.45
C LYS A 428 22.33 3.87 5.05
N VAL A 429 21.30 3.21 4.53
CA VAL A 429 21.31 2.66 3.16
C VAL A 429 21.42 3.78 2.14
N ILE A 430 20.60 4.82 2.23
CA ILE A 430 20.63 5.93 1.28
C ILE A 430 21.94 6.72 1.37
N ALA A 431 22.40 7.02 2.57
CA ALA A 431 23.66 7.78 2.76
C ALA A 431 24.91 6.98 2.35
N GLY A 432 24.83 5.65 2.41
CA GLY A 432 25.95 4.77 2.02
C GLY A 432 26.23 4.77 0.52
N ILE A 433 25.24 5.02 -0.32
CA ILE A 433 25.36 5.03 -1.79
C ILE A 433 26.10 6.28 -2.28
N VAL A 434 25.89 7.43 -1.63
CA VAL A 434 26.49 8.71 -2.07
C VAL A 434 27.97 8.83 -1.69
N LYS A 435 28.46 7.94 -0.82
CA LYS A 435 29.87 7.94 -0.36
C LYS A 435 30.78 7.03 -1.18
N GLN A 436 30.23 6.24 -2.07
CA GLN A 436 30.98 5.42 -3.00
C GLN A 436 31.21 6.15 -4.32
#